data_8da4a7c8b8b2db508fbe44612e331df8
#
_entry.id   8da4a7c8b8b2db508fbe44612e331df8
#
_cell.length_a   1.000
_cell.length_b   1.000
_cell.length_c   1.000
_cell.angle_alpha   90.00
_cell.angle_beta   90.00
_cell.angle_gamma   90.00
#
_symmetry.space_group_name_H-M   'P 1'
#
loop_
_entity.id
_entity.type
_entity.pdbx_description
1 polymer ?
#
loop_
_entity_poly.entity_id
_entity_poly.type
_entity_poly.pdbx_seq_one_letter_code
_entity_poly.pdbx_strand_id
1 'polypeptide(L)'
;MKYKNIREEELKNKVGADWFKSFDTTEILGNVDFTVFPKQVNIFGRTPLLWAEAKTGNFDVPTMFVQLVLTIGKARTFDKTLPPAFLGAFDFKKIAFVPYISVQDIFYINDFNWNVAPSNHETKEFKLIKDRIETILKQNSYIYDYQVDEKDLKTFIADNIAKGTEASKIKIDKNNFIPIYLRWLDIVKPVIDVNWDDLKKASILDSDFYLADLFVDDKDTNKIEDDSSIRDNLFVIFQNQGYKIEKENIKQMFDATINIRNKETYLHFWKRYKRPPIKEFQNYIIERRDLLVPQDIRERKGAFFTPRQWVELSQKYLCDFLGENWQEEYYIWDCAAGTGNLLAGLTNKYNIWASTLDQADVKVMHDRVKQGAIL
;
A
#
# COMPACT_ATOMS: atom_id res chain seq x y z
N MET A 1 40.85 7.99 -0.60
CA MET A 1 39.51 8.10 0.01
C MET A 1 39.01 9.50 -0.32
N LYS A 2 37.87 9.59 -1.01
CA LYS A 2 37.37 10.83 -1.62
C LYS A 2 36.87 11.86 -0.57
N TYR A 3 36.32 11.41 0.55
CA TYR A 3 35.67 12.27 1.54
C TYR A 3 36.30 12.16 2.96
N LYS A 4 37.59 11.95 3.05
CA LYS A 4 38.29 11.79 4.33
C LYS A 4 38.36 13.13 5.12
N ASN A 5 38.22 13.04 6.43
CA ASN A 5 38.35 14.16 7.38
C ASN A 5 37.36 15.33 7.18
N ILE A 6 36.14 15.08 6.80
CA ILE A 6 35.06 16.06 6.71
C ILE A 6 33.96 15.79 7.72
N ARG A 7 33.18 16.82 8.05
CA ARG A 7 32.00 16.69 8.92
C ARG A 7 30.84 16.04 8.17
N GLU A 8 29.87 15.49 8.91
CA GLU A 8 28.73 14.78 8.36
C GLU A 8 27.92 15.67 7.37
N GLU A 9 27.64 16.92 7.76
CA GLU A 9 26.94 17.85 6.88
C GLU A 9 27.74 18.16 5.59
N GLU A 10 29.05 18.26 5.70
CA GLU A 10 29.90 18.46 4.52
C GLU A 10 29.92 17.20 3.63
N LEU A 11 29.89 16.01 4.25
CA LEU A 11 29.78 14.75 3.51
C LEU A 11 28.49 14.68 2.71
N LYS A 12 27.34 14.98 3.35
CA LYS A 12 26.03 15.02 2.69
C LYS A 12 26.04 15.97 1.49
N ASN A 13 26.54 17.18 1.67
CA ASN A 13 26.62 18.18 0.60
C ASN A 13 27.53 17.73 -0.57
N LYS A 14 28.69 17.15 -0.28
CA LYS A 14 29.61 16.66 -1.31
C LYS A 14 29.07 15.46 -2.06
N VAL A 15 28.46 14.49 -1.35
CA VAL A 15 27.79 13.34 -1.99
C VAL A 15 26.64 13.81 -2.87
N GLY A 16 25.83 14.77 -2.41
CA GLY A 16 24.77 15.38 -3.20
C GLY A 16 25.32 16.03 -4.48
N ALA A 17 26.34 16.86 -4.36
CA ALA A 17 26.93 17.57 -5.48
C ALA A 17 27.66 16.67 -6.51
N ASP A 18 28.33 15.61 -6.02
CA ASP A 18 29.11 14.72 -6.88
C ASP A 18 28.27 13.67 -7.60
N TRP A 19 27.26 13.09 -6.92
CA TRP A 19 26.53 11.93 -7.41
C TRP A 19 25.07 12.22 -7.76
N PHE A 20 24.45 13.19 -7.10
CA PHE A 20 23.04 13.53 -7.26
C PHE A 20 22.82 14.93 -7.84
N LYS A 21 23.78 15.47 -8.60
CA LYS A 21 23.74 16.83 -9.18
C LYS A 21 22.49 17.13 -10.01
N SER A 22 21.91 16.12 -10.68
CA SER A 22 20.68 16.26 -11.47
C SER A 22 19.41 16.24 -10.64
N PHE A 23 19.53 16.03 -9.34
CA PHE A 23 18.42 15.92 -8.39
C PHE A 23 18.45 17.07 -7.38
N ASP A 24 17.38 17.17 -6.59
CA ASP A 24 17.34 18.06 -5.44
C ASP A 24 17.66 17.25 -4.16
N THR A 25 18.65 17.68 -3.43
CA THR A 25 19.11 17.07 -2.17
C THR A 25 19.04 18.04 -0.99
N THR A 26 18.34 19.16 -1.15
CA THR A 26 18.25 20.23 -0.14
C THR A 26 17.02 20.07 0.77
N GLU A 27 16.05 19.31 0.37
CA GLU A 27 14.83 19.07 1.15
C GLU A 27 15.11 18.01 2.23
N ILE A 28 14.78 18.33 3.48
CA ILE A 28 14.89 17.41 4.62
C ILE A 28 13.49 16.86 4.93
N LEU A 29 13.36 15.55 4.94
CA LEU A 29 12.11 14.88 5.26
C LEU A 29 12.16 14.26 6.66
N GLY A 30 11.48 14.87 7.61
CA GLY A 30 11.50 14.41 8.99
C GLY A 30 12.92 14.44 9.58
N ASN A 31 13.35 13.31 10.16
CA ASN A 31 14.69 13.14 10.74
C ASN A 31 15.61 12.30 9.84
N VAL A 32 15.30 12.16 8.56
CA VAL A 32 16.15 11.41 7.60
C VAL A 32 17.35 12.29 7.23
N ASP A 33 18.55 11.77 7.38
CA ASP A 33 19.79 12.52 7.20
C ASP A 33 20.01 13.06 5.79
N PHE A 34 19.57 12.29 4.78
CA PHE A 34 19.77 12.65 3.38
C PHE A 34 18.61 12.17 2.53
N THR A 35 18.07 13.06 1.73
CA THR A 35 16.94 12.78 0.83
C THR A 35 17.26 13.23 -0.58
N VAL A 36 16.76 12.49 -1.57
CA VAL A 36 16.90 12.82 -2.99
C VAL A 36 15.53 12.94 -3.62
N PHE A 37 15.26 14.09 -4.24
CA PHE A 37 14.03 14.36 -4.96
C PHE A 37 14.30 14.70 -6.43
N PRO A 38 13.35 14.53 -7.35
CA PRO A 38 13.46 15.08 -8.68
C PRO A 38 13.46 16.61 -8.62
N LYS A 39 14.29 17.28 -9.45
CA LYS A 39 14.32 18.76 -9.55
C LYS A 39 13.02 19.34 -10.09
N GLN A 40 12.39 18.65 -11.02
CA GLN A 40 11.11 19.08 -11.57
C GLN A 40 9.99 18.60 -10.68
N VAL A 41 9.18 19.54 -10.21
CA VAL A 41 7.91 19.24 -9.54
C VAL A 41 6.94 18.87 -10.66
N ASN A 42 6.62 17.60 -10.77
CA ASN A 42 5.49 17.20 -11.60
C ASN A 42 4.19 17.42 -10.82
N ILE A 43 3.04 17.25 -11.49
CA ILE A 43 1.69 17.39 -10.92
C ILE A 43 1.43 16.53 -9.68
N PHE A 44 2.32 15.60 -9.35
CA PHE A 44 2.24 14.66 -8.22
C PHE A 44 2.92 15.14 -6.94
N GLY A 45 3.38 16.37 -6.92
CA GLY A 45 4.26 16.83 -5.88
C GLY A 45 5.64 16.13 -5.95
N ARG A 46 6.48 16.43 -4.99
CA ARG A 46 7.81 15.83 -4.91
C ARG A 46 7.74 14.48 -4.23
N THR A 47 7.89 13.41 -5.00
CA THR A 47 8.05 12.06 -4.44
C THR A 47 9.54 11.78 -4.25
N PRO A 48 9.99 11.40 -3.06
CA PRO A 48 11.39 11.07 -2.82
C PRO A 48 11.84 9.88 -3.66
N LEU A 49 13.07 9.92 -4.13
CA LEU A 49 13.72 8.84 -4.88
C LEU A 49 14.62 8.00 -3.99
N LEU A 50 15.18 8.62 -2.94
CA LEU A 50 16.07 7.99 -1.98
C LEU A 50 15.87 8.61 -0.60
N TRP A 51 15.86 7.78 0.44
CA TRP A 51 16.10 8.16 1.84
C TRP A 51 17.37 7.48 2.31
N ALA A 52 18.29 8.23 2.91
CA ALA A 52 19.56 7.66 3.31
C ALA A 52 20.04 8.16 4.69
N GLU A 53 20.81 7.29 5.35
CA GLU A 53 21.59 7.58 6.54
C GLU A 53 23.03 7.95 6.14
N ALA A 54 23.59 8.97 6.75
CA ALA A 54 24.95 9.42 6.53
C ALA A 54 25.79 9.29 7.80
N LYS A 55 27.01 8.81 7.69
CA LYS A 55 27.95 8.75 8.83
C LYS A 55 29.36 9.14 8.40
N THR A 56 30.04 9.87 9.27
CA THR A 56 31.47 10.13 9.13
C THR A 56 32.29 8.99 9.70
N GLY A 57 33.33 8.59 9.01
CA GLY A 57 34.15 7.45 9.42
C GLY A 57 33.82 6.17 8.65
N ASN A 58 34.37 5.05 9.09
CA ASN A 58 34.12 3.74 8.49
C ASN A 58 33.05 3.03 9.30
N PHE A 59 31.82 3.12 8.84
CA PHE A 59 30.68 2.50 9.52
C PHE A 59 30.29 1.19 8.86
N ASP A 60 29.74 0.31 9.69
CA ASP A 60 29.11 -0.93 9.26
C ASP A 60 27.79 -0.62 8.52
N VAL A 61 27.65 -1.11 7.30
CA VAL A 61 26.49 -0.86 6.45
C VAL A 61 25.19 -1.33 7.11
N PRO A 62 25.09 -2.55 7.68
CA PRO A 62 23.90 -2.96 8.41
C PRO A 62 23.50 -2.01 9.52
N THR A 63 24.44 -1.54 10.33
CA THR A 63 24.18 -0.61 11.43
C THR A 63 23.58 0.71 10.93
N MET A 64 24.08 1.28 9.83
CA MET A 64 23.51 2.49 9.24
C MET A 64 22.08 2.25 8.75
N PHE A 65 21.80 1.14 8.08
CA PHE A 65 20.43 0.81 7.66
C PHE A 65 19.48 0.58 8.83
N VAL A 66 19.95 0.00 9.94
CA VAL A 66 19.13 -0.14 11.16
C VAL A 66 18.75 1.22 11.72
N GLN A 67 19.70 2.16 11.80
CA GLN A 67 19.43 3.52 12.25
C GLN A 67 18.42 4.23 11.36
N LEU A 68 18.58 4.13 10.04
CA LEU A 68 17.63 4.67 9.08
C LEU A 68 16.22 4.08 9.25
N VAL A 69 16.10 2.76 9.34
CA VAL A 69 14.83 2.06 9.51
C VAL A 69 14.14 2.47 10.81
N LEU A 70 14.88 2.55 11.91
CA LEU A 70 14.33 2.99 13.19
C LEU A 70 13.89 4.47 13.15
N THR A 71 14.64 5.33 12.48
CA THR A 71 14.28 6.74 12.27
C THR A 71 12.98 6.87 11.46
N ILE A 72 12.87 6.18 10.34
CA ILE A 72 11.69 6.15 9.48
C ILE A 72 10.48 5.58 10.23
N GLY A 73 10.66 4.45 10.92
CA GLY A 73 9.60 3.77 11.65
C GLY A 73 9.05 4.61 12.80
N LYS A 74 9.94 5.26 13.58
CA LYS A 74 9.55 6.17 14.66
C LYS A 74 8.73 7.36 14.17
N ALA A 75 9.14 7.98 13.06
CA ALA A 75 8.45 9.12 12.47
C ALA A 75 7.22 8.71 11.64
N ARG A 76 7.06 7.43 11.31
CA ARG A 76 6.10 6.89 10.35
C ARG A 76 6.07 7.70 9.06
N THR A 77 7.26 7.98 8.54
CA THR A 77 7.46 8.83 7.35
C THR A 77 6.71 8.29 6.13
N PHE A 78 6.60 6.96 6.02
CA PHE A 78 5.91 6.26 4.94
C PHE A 78 4.37 6.44 4.96
N ASP A 79 3.77 6.85 6.08
CA ASP A 79 2.34 7.17 6.14
C ASP A 79 2.05 8.59 5.59
N LYS A 80 3.02 9.49 5.76
CA LYS A 80 2.89 10.90 5.40
C LYS A 80 3.36 11.22 3.99
N THR A 81 4.32 10.47 3.50
CA THR A 81 4.97 10.69 2.21
C THR A 81 5.13 9.35 1.51
N LEU A 82 4.92 9.33 0.19
CA LEU A 82 5.19 8.12 -0.60
C LEU A 82 6.63 7.67 -0.36
N PRO A 83 6.85 6.38 -0.03
CA PRO A 83 8.20 5.86 0.12
C PRO A 83 9.02 6.01 -1.15
N PRO A 84 10.36 6.18 -1.02
CA PRO A 84 11.26 6.19 -2.17
C PRO A 84 11.39 4.79 -2.79
N ALA A 85 11.98 4.74 -3.98
CA ALA A 85 12.32 3.47 -4.61
C ALA A 85 13.41 2.72 -3.82
N PHE A 86 14.36 3.46 -3.23
CA PHE A 86 15.50 2.91 -2.50
C PHE A 86 15.68 3.56 -1.14
N LEU A 87 16.13 2.77 -0.18
CA LEU A 87 16.84 3.27 1.00
C LEU A 87 18.34 3.22 0.74
N GLY A 88 19.08 4.11 1.37
CA GLY A 88 20.53 4.19 1.23
C GLY A 88 21.26 4.39 2.56
N ALA A 89 22.54 4.10 2.54
CA ALA A 89 23.45 4.42 3.63
C ALA A 89 24.82 4.74 3.06
N PHE A 90 25.48 5.77 3.56
CA PHE A 90 26.79 6.14 3.05
C PHE A 90 27.72 6.70 4.11
N ASP A 91 29.00 6.46 3.90
CA ASP A 91 30.08 7.01 4.68
C ASP A 91 31.12 7.71 3.77
N PHE A 92 32.30 8.04 4.28
CA PHE A 92 33.35 8.70 3.52
C PHE A 92 33.96 7.85 2.39
N LYS A 93 33.71 6.55 2.36
CA LYS A 93 34.31 5.59 1.43
C LYS A 93 33.32 5.01 0.44
N LYS A 94 32.12 4.67 0.89
CA LYS A 94 31.16 3.85 0.16
C LYS A 94 29.75 4.37 0.31
N ILE A 95 28.93 3.99 -0.64
CA ILE A 95 27.47 4.16 -0.60
C ILE A 95 26.81 2.80 -0.88
N ALA A 96 25.73 2.52 -0.15
CA ALA A 96 24.96 1.31 -0.29
C ALA A 96 23.49 1.66 -0.55
N PHE A 97 22.81 0.84 -1.35
CA PHE A 97 21.39 0.96 -1.65
C PHE A 97 20.69 -0.37 -1.41
N VAL A 98 19.44 -0.31 -0.97
CA VAL A 98 18.53 -1.45 -0.91
C VAL A 98 17.16 -1.02 -1.43
N PRO A 99 16.49 -1.81 -2.28
CA PRO A 99 15.12 -1.51 -2.70
C PRO A 99 14.20 -1.39 -1.48
N TYR A 100 13.38 -0.33 -1.42
CA TYR A 100 12.43 -0.13 -0.31
C TYR A 100 11.51 -1.35 -0.13
N ILE A 101 11.08 -1.97 -1.24
CA ILE A 101 10.23 -3.17 -1.22
C ILE A 101 10.83 -4.33 -0.42
N SER A 102 12.16 -4.43 -0.36
CA SER A 102 12.86 -5.51 0.38
C SER A 102 12.81 -5.30 1.89
N VAL A 103 12.63 -4.08 2.36
CA VAL A 103 12.59 -3.72 3.79
C VAL A 103 11.19 -3.32 4.26
N GLN A 104 10.24 -3.17 3.36
CA GLN A 104 8.90 -2.67 3.63
C GLN A 104 8.20 -3.43 4.77
N ASP A 105 8.29 -4.76 4.78
CA ASP A 105 7.62 -5.59 5.79
C ASP A 105 8.15 -5.36 7.21
N ILE A 106 9.36 -4.81 7.36
CA ILE A 106 9.93 -4.47 8.67
C ILE A 106 9.10 -3.41 9.37
N PHE A 107 8.58 -2.42 8.64
CA PHE A 107 7.80 -1.31 9.23
C PHE A 107 6.45 -1.73 9.81
N TYR A 108 6.03 -2.97 9.56
CA TYR A 108 4.74 -3.51 9.98
C TYR A 108 4.86 -4.70 10.95
N ILE A 109 6.00 -4.80 11.66
CA ILE A 109 6.19 -5.78 12.73
C ILE A 109 5.19 -5.48 13.86
N ASN A 110 4.37 -6.45 14.22
CA ASN A 110 3.44 -6.34 15.33
C ASN A 110 4.19 -6.22 16.66
N ASP A 111 3.61 -5.50 17.62
CA ASP A 111 4.12 -5.32 18.98
C ASP A 111 5.57 -4.80 19.06
N PHE A 112 5.99 -4.02 18.05
CA PHE A 112 7.32 -3.43 18.00
C PHE A 112 7.32 -2.01 18.56
N ASN A 113 8.20 -1.74 19.53
CA ASN A 113 8.35 -0.41 20.08
C ASN A 113 9.23 0.49 19.19
N TRP A 114 8.61 1.28 18.33
CA TRP A 114 9.31 2.24 17.46
C TRP A 114 9.88 3.46 18.22
N ASN A 115 9.52 3.66 19.49
CA ASN A 115 9.96 4.83 20.26
C ASN A 115 11.32 4.61 20.94
N VAL A 116 12.26 3.98 20.24
CA VAL A 116 13.65 3.81 20.67
C VAL A 116 14.54 4.83 20.00
N ALA A 117 15.70 5.13 20.61
CA ALA A 117 16.72 5.96 20.00
C ALA A 117 17.48 5.14 18.93
N PRO A 118 17.51 5.58 17.66
CA PRO A 118 18.20 4.82 16.59
C PRO A 118 19.68 4.57 16.86
N SER A 119 20.32 5.44 17.65
CA SER A 119 21.73 5.34 18.05
C SER A 119 21.98 4.39 19.23
N ASN A 120 20.94 3.88 19.90
CA ASN A 120 21.09 2.95 21.00
C ASN A 120 21.13 1.49 20.51
N HIS A 121 22.32 1.00 20.23
CA HIS A 121 22.56 -0.33 19.66
C HIS A 121 22.28 -1.49 20.62
N GLU A 122 22.10 -1.21 21.91
CA GLU A 122 21.87 -2.25 22.93
C GLU A 122 20.40 -2.66 23.07
N THR A 123 19.47 -1.89 22.49
CA THR A 123 18.04 -2.20 22.58
C THR A 123 17.70 -3.51 21.86
N LYS A 124 16.70 -4.22 22.37
CA LYS A 124 16.19 -5.45 21.71
C LYS A 124 15.63 -5.14 20.32
N GLU A 125 15.04 -3.97 20.16
CA GLU A 125 14.51 -3.45 18.91
C GLU A 125 15.61 -3.29 17.87
N PHE A 126 16.73 -2.65 18.25
CA PHE A 126 17.89 -2.50 17.37
C PHE A 126 18.43 -3.86 16.90
N LYS A 127 18.63 -4.78 17.85
CA LYS A 127 19.14 -6.13 17.55
C LYS A 127 18.20 -6.93 16.62
N LEU A 128 16.89 -6.86 16.89
CA LEU A 128 15.89 -7.52 16.04
C LEU A 128 15.89 -6.97 14.61
N ILE A 129 15.94 -5.64 14.45
CA ILE A 129 16.01 -5.03 13.11
C ILE A 129 17.33 -5.37 12.44
N LYS A 130 18.43 -5.41 13.17
CA LYS A 130 19.77 -5.74 12.63
C LYS A 130 19.79 -7.12 12.00
N ASP A 131 19.29 -8.14 12.68
CA ASP A 131 19.24 -9.51 12.16
C ASP A 131 18.45 -9.59 10.84
N ARG A 132 17.34 -8.89 10.74
CA ARG A 132 16.53 -8.82 9.51
C ARG A 132 17.24 -8.06 8.39
N ILE A 133 17.82 -6.90 8.70
CA ILE A 133 18.56 -6.08 7.73
C ILE A 133 19.77 -6.81 7.19
N GLU A 134 20.55 -7.50 8.03
CA GLU A 134 21.70 -8.27 7.56
C GLU A 134 21.31 -9.34 6.54
N THR A 135 20.17 -10.01 6.77
CA THR A 135 19.64 -11.01 5.82
C THR A 135 19.25 -10.37 4.50
N ILE A 136 18.52 -9.23 4.56
CA ILE A 136 18.07 -8.50 3.37
C ILE A 136 19.27 -7.96 2.58
N LEU A 137 20.25 -7.38 3.25
CA LEU A 137 21.43 -6.80 2.60
C LEU A 137 22.25 -7.85 1.86
N LYS A 138 22.39 -9.06 2.40
CA LYS A 138 23.08 -10.16 1.71
C LYS A 138 22.47 -10.52 0.36
N GLN A 139 21.16 -10.31 0.21
CA GLN A 139 20.41 -10.74 -0.98
C GLN A 139 20.12 -9.59 -1.95
N ASN A 140 19.93 -8.37 -1.45
CA ASN A 140 19.30 -7.28 -2.19
C ASN A 140 20.07 -5.95 -2.13
N SER A 141 21.30 -5.91 -1.61
CA SER A 141 22.06 -4.66 -1.54
C SER A 141 22.96 -4.43 -2.75
N TYR A 142 23.13 -3.16 -3.08
CA TYR A 142 24.08 -2.64 -4.06
C TYR A 142 25.05 -1.74 -3.32
N ILE A 143 26.32 -2.12 -3.25
CA ILE A 143 27.35 -1.40 -2.48
C ILE A 143 28.47 -0.97 -3.43
N TYR A 144 28.82 0.32 -3.39
CA TYR A 144 29.82 0.92 -4.27
C TYR A 144 30.84 1.71 -3.46
N ASP A 145 32.13 1.48 -3.73
CA ASP A 145 33.23 2.33 -3.28
C ASP A 145 33.34 3.53 -4.26
N TYR A 146 33.39 4.74 -3.73
CA TYR A 146 33.37 5.96 -4.56
C TYR A 146 34.54 6.08 -5.53
N GLN A 147 35.68 5.42 -5.28
CA GLN A 147 36.88 5.47 -6.11
C GLN A 147 37.01 4.26 -7.04
N VAL A 148 36.65 3.08 -6.53
CA VAL A 148 36.79 1.83 -7.28
C VAL A 148 35.63 1.63 -8.24
N ASP A 149 34.40 1.92 -7.78
CA ASP A 149 33.18 1.59 -8.50
C ASP A 149 32.49 2.84 -9.10
N GLU A 150 33.27 3.90 -9.38
CA GLU A 150 32.72 5.18 -9.83
C GLU A 150 31.79 5.06 -11.04
N LYS A 151 32.20 4.27 -12.05
CA LYS A 151 31.41 4.06 -13.27
C LYS A 151 30.11 3.32 -12.99
N ASP A 152 30.19 2.26 -12.20
CA ASP A 152 29.05 1.42 -11.88
C ASP A 152 28.04 2.16 -11.00
N LEU A 153 28.52 2.96 -10.04
CA LEU A 153 27.68 3.83 -9.23
C LEU A 153 26.94 4.88 -10.09
N LYS A 154 27.61 5.52 -11.04
CA LYS A 154 26.96 6.45 -11.98
C LYS A 154 25.87 5.77 -12.80
N THR A 155 26.16 4.59 -13.32
CA THR A 155 25.21 3.79 -14.08
C THR A 155 24.03 3.39 -13.21
N PHE A 156 24.28 2.91 -11.99
CA PHE A 156 23.21 2.55 -11.05
C PHE A 156 22.25 3.73 -10.76
N ILE A 157 22.82 4.91 -10.47
CA ILE A 157 22.01 6.10 -10.19
C ILE A 157 21.18 6.50 -11.41
N ALA A 158 21.77 6.48 -12.60
CA ALA A 158 21.08 6.83 -13.83
C ALA A 158 19.93 5.88 -14.17
N ASP A 159 20.13 4.57 -13.99
CA ASP A 159 19.16 3.58 -14.40
C ASP A 159 18.11 3.30 -13.31
N ASN A 160 18.50 3.28 -12.03
CA ASN A 160 17.61 2.88 -10.95
C ASN A 160 16.99 4.07 -10.20
N ILE A 161 17.73 5.14 -9.95
CA ILE A 161 17.20 6.30 -9.24
C ILE A 161 16.49 7.26 -10.21
N ALA A 162 17.08 7.53 -11.39
CA ALA A 162 16.50 8.48 -12.34
C ALA A 162 15.34 7.89 -13.16
N LYS A 163 15.51 6.68 -13.71
CA LYS A 163 14.52 6.05 -14.59
C LYS A 163 13.54 5.15 -13.85
N GLY A 164 13.97 4.54 -12.74
CA GLY A 164 13.23 3.51 -12.01
C GLY A 164 13.21 2.16 -12.75
N THR A 165 13.19 1.07 -11.99
CA THR A 165 13.11 -0.32 -12.50
C THR A 165 11.95 -1.05 -11.86
N GLU A 166 11.61 -2.25 -12.39
CA GLU A 166 10.61 -3.13 -11.77
C GLU A 166 10.97 -3.50 -10.31
N ALA A 167 12.27 -3.64 -10.02
CA ALA A 167 12.77 -3.91 -8.66
C ALA A 167 12.53 -2.73 -7.68
N SER A 168 12.27 -1.53 -8.20
CA SER A 168 12.01 -0.33 -7.39
C SER A 168 10.52 -0.06 -7.15
N LYS A 169 9.61 -0.88 -7.69
CA LYS A 169 8.18 -0.73 -7.47
C LYS A 169 7.80 -1.13 -6.04
N ILE A 170 6.93 -0.32 -5.43
CA ILE A 170 6.40 -0.59 -4.10
C ILE A 170 5.38 -1.72 -4.20
N LYS A 171 5.57 -2.77 -3.41
CA LYS A 171 4.61 -3.86 -3.26
C LYS A 171 3.37 -3.37 -2.53
N ILE A 172 2.21 -3.67 -3.08
CA ILE A 172 0.93 -3.33 -2.44
C ILE A 172 0.47 -4.49 -1.58
N ASP A 173 0.17 -4.20 -0.31
CA ASP A 173 -0.24 -5.19 0.69
C ASP A 173 -1.33 -4.64 1.61
N LYS A 174 -1.71 -5.43 2.62
CA LYS A 174 -2.72 -5.09 3.62
C LYS A 174 -2.42 -3.82 4.43
N ASN A 175 -1.18 -3.35 4.45
CA ASN A 175 -0.74 -2.26 5.32
C ASN A 175 -0.70 -0.92 4.59
N ASN A 176 -0.47 -0.92 3.26
CA ASN A 176 -0.28 0.32 2.51
C ASN A 176 -1.39 0.62 1.49
N PHE A 177 -2.36 -0.28 1.26
CA PHE A 177 -3.41 -0.05 0.27
C PHE A 177 -4.28 1.19 0.58
N ILE A 178 -4.47 1.54 1.87
CA ILE A 178 -5.22 2.74 2.28
C ILE A 178 -4.43 4.03 1.96
N PRO A 179 -3.18 4.21 2.39
CA PRO A 179 -2.36 5.34 1.97
C PRO A 179 -2.26 5.51 0.45
N ILE A 180 -2.17 4.40 -0.30
CA ILE A 180 -2.15 4.43 -1.76
C ILE A 180 -3.50 4.91 -2.31
N TYR A 181 -4.63 4.46 -1.75
CA TYR A 181 -5.96 4.93 -2.12
C TYR A 181 -6.12 6.43 -1.93
N LEU A 182 -5.71 6.98 -0.80
CA LEU A 182 -5.78 8.43 -0.56
C LEU A 182 -4.99 9.21 -1.61
N ARG A 183 -3.81 8.72 -1.99
CA ARG A 183 -3.02 9.31 -3.08
C ARG A 183 -3.68 9.12 -4.45
N TRP A 184 -4.33 8.01 -4.68
CA TRP A 184 -5.07 7.75 -5.91
C TRP A 184 -6.25 8.72 -6.05
N LEU A 185 -6.96 9.01 -4.97
CA LEU A 185 -8.04 10.03 -4.95
C LEU A 185 -7.54 11.41 -5.37
N ASP A 186 -6.36 11.80 -4.89
CA ASP A 186 -5.79 13.11 -5.18
C ASP A 186 -5.20 13.21 -6.59
N ILE A 187 -4.61 12.15 -7.10
CA ILE A 187 -3.78 12.17 -8.30
C ILE A 187 -4.46 11.53 -9.50
N VAL A 188 -5.01 10.33 -9.32
CA VAL A 188 -5.54 9.52 -10.43
C VAL A 188 -7.01 9.82 -10.70
N LYS A 189 -7.82 9.87 -9.67
CA LYS A 189 -9.26 10.14 -9.81
C LYS A 189 -9.56 11.38 -10.67
N PRO A 190 -8.89 12.54 -10.51
CA PRO A 190 -9.17 13.74 -11.30
C PRO A 190 -8.86 13.60 -12.80
N VAL A 191 -8.01 12.64 -13.19
CA VAL A 191 -7.64 12.43 -14.59
C VAL A 191 -8.46 11.34 -15.29
N ILE A 192 -9.32 10.64 -14.55
CA ILE A 192 -10.27 9.69 -15.11
C ILE A 192 -11.54 10.43 -15.54
N ASP A 193 -11.89 10.29 -16.82
CA ASP A 193 -13.03 10.99 -17.42
C ASP A 193 -14.33 10.18 -17.29
N VAL A 194 -14.88 10.22 -16.08
CA VAL A 194 -16.18 9.60 -15.76
C VAL A 194 -17.07 10.57 -14.99
N ASN A 195 -18.37 10.41 -15.11
CA ASN A 195 -19.31 11.15 -14.27
C ASN A 195 -19.43 10.47 -12.89
N TRP A 196 -18.66 10.96 -11.93
CA TRP A 196 -18.61 10.41 -10.57
C TRP A 196 -19.96 10.48 -9.84
N ASP A 197 -20.84 11.44 -10.16
CA ASP A 197 -22.15 11.55 -9.54
C ASP A 197 -23.10 10.48 -10.08
N ASP A 198 -23.01 10.11 -11.35
CA ASP A 198 -23.80 9.02 -11.91
C ASP A 198 -23.32 7.66 -11.40
N LEU A 199 -22.02 7.48 -11.20
CA LEU A 199 -21.48 6.29 -10.54
C LEU A 199 -22.01 6.14 -9.13
N LYS A 200 -22.03 7.22 -8.34
CA LYS A 200 -22.61 7.21 -6.98
C LYS A 200 -24.10 6.87 -6.96
N LYS A 201 -24.88 7.39 -7.91
CA LYS A 201 -26.31 7.03 -8.07
C LYS A 201 -26.47 5.53 -8.36
N ALA A 202 -25.51 4.93 -9.07
CA ALA A 202 -25.46 3.52 -9.35
C ALA A 202 -24.83 2.69 -8.22
N SER A 203 -24.59 3.30 -7.05
CA SER A 203 -23.95 2.69 -5.88
C SER A 203 -22.48 2.25 -6.09
N ILE A 204 -21.83 2.80 -7.10
CA ILE A 204 -20.39 2.60 -7.34
C ILE A 204 -19.61 3.70 -6.61
N LEU A 205 -18.81 3.31 -5.64
CA LEU A 205 -17.99 4.23 -4.85
C LEU A 205 -16.61 4.45 -5.49
N ASP A 206 -15.96 5.53 -5.11
CA ASP A 206 -14.57 5.81 -5.47
C ASP A 206 -13.63 4.64 -5.10
N SER A 207 -13.91 3.98 -3.96
CA SER A 207 -13.19 2.81 -3.49
C SER A 207 -13.34 1.59 -4.40
N ASP A 208 -14.51 1.39 -4.98
CA ASP A 208 -14.75 0.27 -5.90
C ASP A 208 -13.95 0.48 -7.21
N PHE A 209 -13.95 1.72 -7.69
CA PHE A 209 -13.18 2.07 -8.88
C PHE A 209 -11.67 1.96 -8.65
N TYR A 210 -11.19 2.41 -7.48
CA TYR A 210 -9.80 2.23 -7.08
C TYR A 210 -9.41 0.77 -7.03
N LEU A 211 -10.24 -0.09 -6.44
CA LEU A 211 -9.96 -1.53 -6.37
C LEU A 211 -9.89 -2.16 -7.76
N ALA A 212 -10.79 -1.76 -8.66
CA ALA A 212 -10.77 -2.22 -10.04
C ALA A 212 -9.46 -1.84 -10.75
N ASP A 213 -9.03 -0.59 -10.56
CA ASP A 213 -7.77 -0.07 -11.12
C ASP A 213 -6.55 -0.73 -10.47
N LEU A 214 -6.59 -0.98 -9.16
CA LEU A 214 -5.55 -1.67 -8.40
C LEU A 214 -5.29 -3.10 -8.90
N PHE A 215 -6.32 -3.78 -9.40
CA PHE A 215 -6.22 -5.17 -9.85
C PHE A 215 -5.90 -5.33 -11.33
N VAL A 216 -5.69 -4.25 -12.06
CA VAL A 216 -5.16 -4.30 -13.42
C VAL A 216 -3.74 -4.89 -13.43
N ASP A 217 -3.45 -5.79 -14.36
CA ASP A 217 -2.09 -6.33 -14.52
C ASP A 217 -1.16 -5.26 -15.09
N ASP A 218 0.02 -5.13 -14.52
CA ASP A 218 1.05 -4.20 -15.01
C ASP A 218 1.44 -4.41 -16.47
N LYS A 219 1.28 -5.64 -16.98
CA LYS A 219 1.49 -5.96 -18.40
C LYS A 219 0.48 -5.29 -19.32
N ASP A 220 -0.72 -5.02 -18.79
CA ASP A 220 -1.82 -4.38 -19.53
C ASP A 220 -1.79 -2.86 -19.36
N THR A 221 -1.02 -2.33 -18.41
CA THR A 221 -0.89 -0.87 -18.17
C THR A 221 -0.40 -0.11 -19.40
N ASN A 222 0.39 -0.73 -20.28
CA ASN A 222 0.86 -0.13 -21.52
C ASN A 222 -0.19 -0.20 -22.65
N LYS A 223 -1.27 -0.95 -22.47
CA LYS A 223 -2.38 -1.13 -23.43
C LYS A 223 -3.62 -0.33 -23.04
N ILE A 224 -3.44 0.80 -22.35
CA ILE A 224 -4.51 1.66 -21.81
C ILE A 224 -5.48 2.19 -22.89
N GLU A 225 -5.36 1.78 -24.11
CA GLU A 225 -6.36 2.04 -25.16
C GLU A 225 -7.61 1.15 -25.00
N ASP A 226 -7.50 0.06 -24.20
CA ASP A 226 -8.59 -0.89 -23.99
C ASP A 226 -9.07 -0.86 -22.52
N ASP A 227 -10.17 -0.16 -22.27
CA ASP A 227 -10.80 0.00 -20.95
C ASP A 227 -11.43 -1.29 -20.39
N SER A 228 -11.33 -2.40 -21.11
CA SER A 228 -11.92 -3.67 -20.72
C SER A 228 -11.42 -4.15 -19.35
N SER A 229 -10.14 -3.93 -19.04
CA SER A 229 -9.51 -4.43 -17.81
C SER A 229 -10.11 -3.83 -16.54
N ILE A 230 -10.36 -2.52 -16.51
CA ILE A 230 -10.97 -1.87 -15.33
C ILE A 230 -12.44 -2.32 -15.18
N ARG A 231 -13.18 -2.38 -16.28
CA ARG A 231 -14.57 -2.84 -16.28
C ARG A 231 -14.70 -4.31 -15.88
N ASP A 232 -13.84 -5.17 -16.39
CA ASP A 232 -13.84 -6.58 -16.02
C ASP A 232 -13.49 -6.79 -14.55
N ASN A 233 -12.55 -6.01 -14.02
CA ASN A 233 -12.21 -6.03 -12.60
C ASN A 233 -13.34 -5.49 -11.72
N LEU A 234 -14.02 -4.41 -12.10
CA LEU A 234 -15.22 -3.93 -11.40
C LEU A 234 -16.29 -5.01 -11.33
N PHE A 235 -16.55 -5.69 -12.45
CA PHE A 235 -17.51 -6.79 -12.49
C PHE A 235 -17.15 -7.93 -11.52
N VAL A 236 -15.88 -8.35 -11.50
CA VAL A 236 -15.40 -9.40 -10.58
C VAL A 236 -15.51 -8.94 -9.12
N ILE A 237 -15.17 -7.71 -8.82
CA ILE A 237 -15.27 -7.16 -7.47
C ILE A 237 -16.72 -7.14 -6.99
N PHE A 238 -17.64 -6.67 -7.84
CA PHE A 238 -19.06 -6.64 -7.51
C PHE A 238 -19.64 -8.05 -7.33
N GLN A 239 -19.28 -9.01 -8.17
CA GLN A 239 -19.70 -10.39 -7.98
C GLN A 239 -19.18 -11.01 -6.69
N ASN A 240 -17.91 -10.81 -6.35
CA ASN A 240 -17.31 -11.30 -5.12
C ASN A 240 -17.96 -10.70 -3.84
N GLN A 241 -18.69 -9.60 -3.99
CA GLN A 241 -19.38 -8.92 -2.90
C GLN A 241 -20.89 -9.19 -2.88
N GLY A 242 -21.36 -10.11 -3.74
CA GLY A 242 -22.76 -10.47 -3.81
C GLY A 242 -23.65 -9.51 -4.61
N TYR A 243 -23.09 -8.56 -5.32
CA TYR A 243 -23.87 -7.76 -6.25
C TYR A 243 -24.12 -8.55 -7.54
N LYS A 244 -25.39 -8.79 -7.86
CA LYS A 244 -25.78 -9.29 -9.19
C LYS A 244 -25.79 -8.12 -10.18
N ILE A 245 -24.64 -7.74 -10.68
CA ILE A 245 -24.52 -6.78 -11.77
C ILE A 245 -24.15 -7.57 -13.02
N GLU A 246 -25.03 -7.55 -14.03
CA GLU A 246 -24.73 -8.14 -15.32
C GLU A 246 -23.64 -7.31 -16.01
N LYS A 247 -22.75 -8.00 -16.74
CA LYS A 247 -21.61 -7.35 -17.42
C LYS A 247 -22.09 -6.28 -18.42
N GLU A 248 -23.26 -6.48 -19.02
CA GLU A 248 -23.93 -5.52 -19.91
C GLU A 248 -24.33 -4.24 -19.19
N ASN A 249 -24.78 -4.33 -17.93
CA ASN A 249 -25.16 -3.15 -17.15
C ASN A 249 -23.95 -2.28 -16.81
N ILE A 250 -22.79 -2.90 -16.51
CA ILE A 250 -21.54 -2.15 -16.31
C ILE A 250 -21.11 -1.49 -17.63
N LYS A 251 -21.23 -2.17 -18.76
CA LYS A 251 -20.94 -1.58 -20.07
C LYS A 251 -21.84 -0.40 -20.42
N GLN A 252 -23.12 -0.44 -20.05
CA GLN A 252 -24.07 0.66 -20.26
C GLN A 252 -23.81 1.85 -19.32
N MET A 253 -23.34 1.58 -18.10
CA MET A 253 -22.98 2.64 -17.13
C MET A 253 -21.75 3.44 -17.57
N PHE A 254 -20.81 2.79 -18.21
CA PHE A 254 -19.66 3.40 -18.84
C PHE A 254 -19.92 3.46 -20.35
N ASP A 255 -20.68 4.44 -20.78
CA ASP A 255 -21.08 4.65 -22.17
C ASP A 255 -19.82 4.75 -23.07
N ALA A 256 -19.41 3.65 -23.67
CA ALA A 256 -18.14 3.46 -24.33
C ALA A 256 -16.90 3.59 -23.37
N THR A 257 -15.80 3.86 -23.64
CA THR A 257 -14.49 3.84 -23.05
C THR A 257 -14.33 4.69 -21.79
N ILE A 258 -13.79 4.12 -20.69
CA ILE A 258 -13.25 4.92 -19.56
C ILE A 258 -12.06 5.70 -20.09
N ASN A 259 -12.25 6.99 -20.32
CA ASN A 259 -11.23 7.83 -20.90
C ASN A 259 -10.30 8.38 -19.80
N ILE A 260 -9.00 8.32 -20.05
CA ILE A 260 -8.01 8.93 -19.14
C ILE A 260 -7.52 10.23 -19.78
N ARG A 261 -7.96 11.38 -19.23
CA ARG A 261 -7.64 12.72 -19.73
C ARG A 261 -6.13 12.99 -19.73
N ASN A 262 -5.42 12.46 -18.76
CA ASN A 262 -3.97 12.62 -18.65
C ASN A 262 -3.30 11.25 -18.43
N LYS A 263 -2.97 10.59 -19.53
CA LYS A 263 -2.33 9.27 -19.54
C LYS A 263 -0.96 9.29 -18.86
N GLU A 264 -0.21 10.36 -19.00
CA GLU A 264 1.12 10.50 -18.39
C GLU A 264 1.02 10.47 -16.86
N THR A 265 0.07 11.21 -16.29
CA THR A 265 -0.25 11.23 -14.86
C THR A 265 -0.59 9.83 -14.35
N TYR A 266 -1.52 9.16 -15.01
CA TYR A 266 -1.94 7.81 -14.66
C TYR A 266 -0.80 6.80 -14.69
N LEU A 267 -0.03 6.78 -15.79
CA LEU A 267 1.11 5.89 -15.96
C LEU A 267 2.20 6.15 -14.94
N HIS A 268 2.49 7.44 -14.65
CA HIS A 268 3.49 7.82 -13.67
C HIS A 268 3.13 7.35 -12.27
N PHE A 269 1.87 7.47 -11.87
CA PHE A 269 1.38 6.96 -10.58
C PHE A 269 1.63 5.45 -10.47
N TRP A 270 1.14 4.68 -11.44
CA TRP A 270 1.25 3.22 -11.39
C TRP A 270 2.67 2.67 -11.67
N LYS A 271 3.55 3.48 -12.22
CA LYS A 271 4.97 3.13 -12.30
C LYS A 271 5.63 2.92 -10.94
N ARG A 272 5.08 3.51 -9.88
CA ARG A 272 5.61 3.43 -8.50
C ARG A 272 5.18 2.17 -7.78
N TYR A 273 4.10 1.53 -8.21
CA TYR A 273 3.51 0.41 -7.51
C TYR A 273 3.52 -0.85 -8.35
N LYS A 274 3.73 -2.00 -7.68
CA LYS A 274 3.60 -3.30 -8.30
C LYS A 274 2.16 -3.77 -8.17
N ARG A 275 1.43 -3.83 -9.28
CA ARG A 275 0.05 -4.31 -9.34
C ARG A 275 -0.10 -5.46 -10.36
N PRO A 276 -1.09 -6.35 -10.19
CA PRO A 276 -1.96 -6.39 -9.02
C PRO A 276 -1.23 -6.83 -7.76
N PRO A 277 -1.76 -6.60 -6.56
CA PRO A 277 -1.30 -7.24 -5.34
C PRO A 277 -1.28 -8.75 -5.48
N ILE A 278 -0.49 -9.47 -4.70
CA ILE A 278 -0.55 -10.94 -4.68
C ILE A 278 -1.94 -11.41 -4.22
N LYS A 279 -2.37 -12.57 -4.68
CA LYS A 279 -3.74 -13.07 -4.50
C LYS A 279 -4.21 -13.10 -3.05
N GLU A 280 -3.33 -13.44 -2.12
CA GLU A 280 -3.60 -13.41 -0.69
C GLU A 280 -4.02 -12.02 -0.20
N PHE A 281 -3.34 -10.97 -0.63
CA PHE A 281 -3.68 -9.60 -0.26
C PHE A 281 -4.88 -9.06 -1.03
N GLN A 282 -5.13 -9.53 -2.26
CA GLN A 282 -6.36 -9.16 -2.99
C GLN A 282 -7.60 -9.50 -2.19
N ASN A 283 -7.70 -10.72 -1.68
CA ASN A 283 -8.84 -11.15 -0.88
C ASN A 283 -8.99 -10.29 0.39
N TYR A 284 -7.89 -10.08 1.11
CA TYR A 284 -7.89 -9.22 2.30
C TYR A 284 -8.36 -7.79 1.99
N ILE A 285 -7.86 -7.19 0.91
CA ILE A 285 -8.19 -5.81 0.51
C ILE A 285 -9.67 -5.70 0.14
N ILE A 286 -10.22 -6.69 -0.56
CA ILE A 286 -11.65 -6.74 -0.90
C ILE A 286 -12.51 -6.87 0.36
N GLU A 287 -12.15 -7.77 1.28
CA GLU A 287 -12.86 -7.97 2.54
C GLU A 287 -12.82 -6.73 3.44
N ARG A 288 -11.78 -5.92 3.33
CA ARG A 288 -11.56 -4.74 4.17
C ARG A 288 -11.70 -3.43 3.39
N ARG A 289 -12.46 -3.41 2.32
CA ARG A 289 -12.75 -2.19 1.56
C ARG A 289 -13.45 -1.10 2.38
N ASP A 290 -14.12 -1.49 3.48
CA ASP A 290 -14.69 -0.55 4.45
C ASP A 290 -13.66 0.46 4.95
N LEU A 291 -12.39 0.07 5.04
CA LEU A 291 -11.30 0.94 5.45
C LEU A 291 -10.98 2.05 4.43
N LEU A 292 -11.42 1.91 3.19
CA LEU A 292 -11.29 2.95 2.15
C LEU A 292 -12.35 4.05 2.26
N VAL A 293 -13.43 3.81 3.02
CA VAL A 293 -14.43 4.84 3.29
C VAL A 293 -13.94 5.72 4.44
N PRO A 294 -14.03 7.07 4.35
CA PRO A 294 -13.62 7.97 5.42
C PRO A 294 -14.29 7.61 6.76
N GLN A 295 -13.53 7.72 7.85
CA GLN A 295 -13.96 7.27 9.18
C GLN A 295 -15.25 7.94 9.64
N ASP A 296 -15.40 9.23 9.40
CA ASP A 296 -16.60 9.99 9.76
C ASP A 296 -17.86 9.52 9.01
N ILE A 297 -17.70 9.03 7.79
CA ILE A 297 -18.79 8.45 7.00
C ILE A 297 -19.13 7.06 7.52
N ARG A 298 -18.11 6.23 7.83
CA ARG A 298 -18.30 4.91 8.42
C ARG A 298 -19.01 4.98 9.77
N GLU A 299 -18.58 5.89 10.63
CA GLU A 299 -19.20 6.10 11.97
C GLU A 299 -20.65 6.54 11.86
N ARG A 300 -20.96 7.51 10.99
CA ARG A 300 -22.33 7.97 10.79
C ARG A 300 -23.26 6.90 10.21
N LYS A 301 -22.76 6.02 9.36
CA LYS A 301 -23.53 4.94 8.73
C LYS A 301 -23.46 3.63 9.49
N GLY A 302 -22.60 3.50 10.50
CA GLY A 302 -22.31 2.23 11.14
C GLY A 302 -21.72 1.18 10.18
N ALA A 303 -21.12 1.63 9.08
CA ALA A 303 -20.62 0.77 8.00
C ALA A 303 -19.25 0.17 8.35
N PHE A 304 -19.25 -0.77 9.29
CA PHE A 304 -18.06 -1.54 9.66
C PHE A 304 -18.23 -2.98 9.21
N PHE A 305 -17.35 -3.45 8.34
CA PHE A 305 -17.36 -4.85 7.93
C PHE A 305 -16.59 -5.71 8.92
N THR A 306 -17.27 -6.63 9.55
CA THR A 306 -16.64 -7.55 10.48
C THR A 306 -15.69 -8.48 9.73
N PRO A 307 -14.38 -8.50 10.05
CA PRO A 307 -13.43 -9.38 9.39
C PRO A 307 -13.79 -10.86 9.63
N ARG A 308 -13.56 -11.71 8.63
CA ARG A 308 -13.89 -13.13 8.67
C ARG A 308 -13.33 -13.85 9.91
N GLN A 309 -12.12 -13.52 10.32
CA GLN A 309 -11.51 -14.09 11.53
C GLN A 309 -12.35 -13.85 12.80
N TRP A 310 -12.95 -12.67 12.95
CA TRP A 310 -13.84 -12.36 14.07
C TRP A 310 -15.19 -13.05 13.93
N VAL A 311 -15.69 -13.21 12.70
CA VAL A 311 -16.93 -13.96 12.43
C VAL A 311 -16.75 -15.41 12.86
N GLU A 312 -15.71 -16.09 12.41
CA GLU A 312 -15.40 -17.47 12.76
C GLU A 312 -15.19 -17.64 14.27
N LEU A 313 -14.51 -16.70 14.92
CA LEU A 313 -14.28 -16.74 16.36
C LEU A 313 -15.59 -16.54 17.15
N SER A 314 -16.45 -15.59 16.74
CA SER A 314 -17.73 -15.35 17.41
C SER A 314 -18.65 -16.55 17.29
N GLN A 315 -18.73 -17.18 16.12
CA GLN A 315 -19.54 -18.40 15.92
C GLN A 315 -19.01 -19.57 16.73
N LYS A 316 -17.68 -19.70 16.85
CA LYS A 316 -17.07 -20.68 17.74
C LYS A 316 -17.46 -20.47 19.20
N TYR A 317 -17.39 -19.24 19.70
CA TYR A 317 -17.82 -18.94 21.08
C TYR A 317 -19.30 -19.20 21.29
N LEU A 318 -20.17 -18.94 20.31
CA LEU A 318 -21.59 -19.30 20.39
C LEU A 318 -21.77 -20.83 20.45
N CYS A 319 -21.05 -21.57 19.64
CA CYS A 319 -21.05 -23.02 19.67
C CYS A 319 -20.56 -23.57 21.02
N ASP A 320 -19.44 -23.04 21.53
CA ASP A 320 -18.87 -23.46 22.82
C ASP A 320 -19.81 -23.17 24.00
N PHE A 321 -20.60 -22.09 23.94
CA PHE A 321 -21.51 -21.69 25.02
C PHE A 321 -22.91 -22.29 24.90
N LEU A 322 -23.49 -22.38 23.70
CA LEU A 322 -24.85 -22.79 23.44
C LEU A 322 -24.97 -24.27 23.02
N GLY A 323 -23.85 -24.91 22.65
CA GLY A 323 -23.81 -26.27 22.15
C GLY A 323 -23.75 -26.36 20.62
N GLU A 324 -23.39 -27.53 20.10
CA GLU A 324 -23.17 -27.75 18.66
C GLU A 324 -24.38 -27.47 17.78
N ASN A 325 -25.60 -27.69 18.34
CA ASN A 325 -26.87 -27.52 17.62
C ASN A 325 -27.43 -26.08 17.73
N TRP A 326 -26.67 -25.11 18.20
CA TRP A 326 -27.19 -23.78 18.52
C TRP A 326 -27.92 -23.11 17.35
N GLN A 327 -27.49 -23.35 16.09
CA GLN A 327 -28.13 -22.75 14.91
C GLN A 327 -29.54 -23.32 14.63
N GLU A 328 -29.83 -24.55 15.09
CA GLU A 328 -31.14 -25.18 14.96
C GLU A 328 -32.08 -24.83 16.13
N GLU A 329 -31.51 -24.60 17.30
CA GLU A 329 -32.26 -24.40 18.55
C GLU A 329 -32.59 -22.92 18.80
N TYR A 330 -31.81 -21.98 18.25
CA TYR A 330 -31.96 -20.55 18.51
C TYR A 330 -32.26 -19.75 17.27
N TYR A 331 -33.03 -18.67 17.41
CA TYR A 331 -33.16 -17.62 16.43
C TYR A 331 -32.03 -16.64 16.58
N ILE A 332 -31.42 -16.25 15.46
CA ILE A 332 -30.32 -15.33 15.39
C ILE A 332 -30.82 -14.02 14.80
N TRP A 333 -30.65 -12.94 15.51
CA TRP A 333 -30.99 -11.62 15.01
C TRP A 333 -29.77 -10.70 15.05
N ASP A 334 -29.27 -10.34 13.85
CA ASP A 334 -28.28 -9.29 13.69
C ASP A 334 -29.01 -7.98 13.41
N CYS A 335 -29.13 -7.12 14.42
CA CYS A 335 -29.88 -5.86 14.35
C CYS A 335 -29.14 -4.74 13.60
N ALA A 336 -27.87 -4.93 13.24
CA ALA A 336 -27.03 -3.99 12.51
C ALA A 336 -26.19 -4.69 11.43
N ALA A 337 -26.82 -5.59 10.69
CA ALA A 337 -26.17 -6.58 9.84
C ALA A 337 -25.30 -5.96 8.71
N GLY A 338 -25.56 -4.72 8.29
CA GLY A 338 -24.89 -4.14 7.13
C GLY A 338 -25.06 -5.06 5.92
N THR A 339 -23.95 -5.49 5.33
CA THR A 339 -23.94 -6.47 4.22
C THR A 339 -24.01 -7.94 4.66
N GLY A 340 -24.22 -8.20 5.97
CA GLY A 340 -24.38 -9.55 6.51
C GLY A 340 -23.06 -10.30 6.75
N ASN A 341 -21.95 -9.60 6.96
CA ASN A 341 -20.67 -10.27 7.17
C ASN A 341 -20.64 -11.16 8.41
N LEU A 342 -21.26 -10.73 9.51
CA LEU A 342 -21.31 -11.49 10.76
C LEU A 342 -22.11 -12.82 10.61
N LEU A 343 -23.01 -12.85 9.64
CA LEU A 343 -23.85 -14.00 9.35
C LEU A 343 -23.22 -14.99 8.35
N ALA A 344 -22.02 -14.68 7.84
CA ALA A 344 -21.35 -15.54 6.87
C ALA A 344 -20.97 -16.90 7.47
N GLY A 345 -21.31 -17.98 6.77
CA GLY A 345 -21.03 -19.35 7.21
C GLY A 345 -22.08 -19.97 8.14
N LEU A 346 -23.16 -19.25 8.48
CA LEU A 346 -24.30 -19.83 9.17
C LEU A 346 -25.08 -20.75 8.23
N THR A 347 -25.54 -21.88 8.71
CA THR A 347 -26.15 -22.97 7.90
C THR A 347 -27.66 -22.94 7.85
N ASN A 348 -28.35 -22.41 8.89
CA ASN A 348 -29.81 -22.42 8.97
C ASN A 348 -30.40 -21.02 8.72
N LYS A 349 -30.66 -20.69 7.45
CA LYS A 349 -31.24 -19.40 7.05
C LYS A 349 -32.61 -19.08 7.59
N TYR A 350 -33.38 -20.09 7.94
CA TYR A 350 -34.76 -19.92 8.42
C TYR A 350 -34.82 -19.37 9.85
N ASN A 351 -33.74 -19.52 10.59
CA ASN A 351 -33.60 -19.01 11.94
C ASN A 351 -32.84 -17.66 12.00
N ILE A 352 -32.50 -17.04 10.84
CA ILE A 352 -31.72 -15.81 10.79
C ILE A 352 -32.60 -14.61 10.43
N TRP A 353 -32.48 -13.58 11.24
CA TRP A 353 -33.07 -12.25 11.03
C TRP A 353 -31.97 -11.23 10.93
N ALA A 354 -32.06 -10.37 9.94
CA ALA A 354 -31.06 -9.32 9.70
C ALA A 354 -31.76 -7.98 9.47
N SER A 355 -31.26 -6.94 10.12
CA SER A 355 -31.76 -5.57 9.96
C SER A 355 -30.60 -4.64 9.58
N THR A 356 -30.83 -3.71 8.67
CA THR A 356 -29.88 -2.68 8.28
C THR A 356 -30.59 -1.39 7.92
N LEU A 357 -29.86 -0.27 7.96
CA LEU A 357 -30.41 1.05 7.62
C LEU A 357 -30.40 1.33 6.11
N ASP A 358 -29.57 0.62 5.34
CA ASP A 358 -29.35 0.90 3.93
C ASP A 358 -30.04 -0.17 3.05
N GLN A 359 -30.90 0.28 2.13
CA GLN A 359 -31.56 -0.60 1.18
C GLN A 359 -30.59 -1.33 0.24
N ALA A 360 -29.43 -0.73 -0.04
CA ALA A 360 -28.37 -1.40 -0.81
C ALA A 360 -27.82 -2.61 -0.09
N ASP A 361 -27.64 -2.51 1.24
CA ASP A 361 -27.17 -3.65 2.06
C ASP A 361 -28.16 -4.81 2.06
N VAL A 362 -29.48 -4.51 2.10
CA VAL A 362 -30.52 -5.53 1.99
C VAL A 362 -30.39 -6.31 0.69
N LYS A 363 -30.17 -5.61 -0.41
CA LYS A 363 -29.99 -6.25 -1.72
C LYS A 363 -28.75 -7.14 -1.73
N VAL A 364 -27.63 -6.66 -1.16
CA VAL A 364 -26.39 -7.43 -1.05
C VAL A 364 -26.60 -8.70 -0.22
N MET A 365 -27.25 -8.60 0.93
CA MET A 365 -27.58 -9.77 1.76
C MET A 365 -28.41 -10.80 1.01
N HIS A 366 -29.46 -10.36 0.30
CA HIS A 366 -30.28 -11.29 -0.51
C HIS A 366 -29.48 -11.98 -1.60
N ASP A 367 -28.58 -11.28 -2.26
CA ASP A 367 -27.76 -11.86 -3.32
C ASP A 367 -26.71 -12.82 -2.75
N ARG A 368 -26.12 -12.53 -1.58
CA ARG A 368 -25.22 -13.44 -0.86
C ARG A 368 -25.93 -14.73 -0.41
N VAL A 369 -27.15 -14.62 0.10
CA VAL A 369 -27.97 -15.80 0.45
C VAL A 369 -28.24 -16.67 -0.77
N LYS A 370 -28.57 -16.08 -1.93
CA LYS A 370 -28.80 -16.83 -3.18
C LYS A 370 -27.53 -17.51 -3.70
N GLN A 371 -26.35 -16.97 -3.41
CA GLN A 371 -25.06 -17.52 -3.82
C GLN A 371 -24.49 -18.53 -2.81
N GLY A 372 -25.15 -18.74 -1.68
CA GLY A 372 -24.66 -19.61 -0.61
C GLY A 372 -23.45 -19.05 0.16
N ALA A 373 -23.19 -17.75 0.06
CA ALA A 373 -22.08 -17.09 0.75
C ALA A 373 -22.47 -16.68 2.20
N ILE A 374 -23.75 -16.48 2.44
CA ILE A 374 -24.40 -16.47 3.76
C ILE A 374 -25.32 -17.69 3.72
N LEU A 375 -24.95 -18.71 4.43
CA LEU A 375 -25.58 -20.04 4.49
C LEU A 375 -24.91 -21.04 3.60
#